data_5de3699276eab4691a6e0c0eb3f36bfa
#
_entry.id   5de3699276eab4691a6e0c0eb3f36bfa
#
_cell.length_a   1.000
_cell.length_b   1.000
_cell.length_c   1.000
_cell.angle_alpha   90.00
_cell.angle_beta   90.00
_cell.angle_gamma   90.00
#
_symmetry.space_group_name_H-M   'P 1'
#
loop_
_entity.id
_entity.type
_entity.pdbx_description
1 polymer ?
#
loop_
_entity_poly.entity_id
_entity_poly.type
_entity_poly.pdbx_seq_one_letter_code
_entity_poly.pdbx_strand_id
1 'polypeptide(L)'
;MVGVKTAADAEKTYETILANAKKYKADAKIEGIQVQQMLAGGTEVIVGSITDGSFGKLVAFGLGGVLVEVLKDITFRLAPATKDDALSMLDGIQAHDMLKGVRGGDPVNREALADVIVKVSQLVSDFPEIVELDLNPVFATKKDAIAADVRIVVDFDYKPRPAPRPTEEIVAAMNRIMQPKAVAVIGASAEDGKIGNSVMKNLINGGYKGEIYPIHPKAAEILGYKAYKSVKDVPGVIDTAVFAIPAKFVAGALVECGEKKIPGAVLIPSGFAEAGAPELQAEIVEIGKKYNVRLMGPNIYGFYYTPGQSLRHVLHRLRRQGLTRRCRRSPAASAWRSSASRARPRWASPRSSASATSPTSTRTICSPSSSRTRTPTIIAQHCEDLKDGRAFAEAAKRVSKKKPVIVLKAGRTSAGAKAASSHTGALAGNDKIYEDVFEQSGVIRARQLAAIARIRPRRAGAADAEGREHPDHHRCRRLRRAAVGLRASTTACR
;
A
#
# COMPACT_ATOMS: atom_id res chain seq x y z
N MET A 1 -26.94 -33.11 17.58
CA MET A 1 -27.45 -34.38 16.98
C MET A 1 -28.07 -34.02 15.66
N VAL A 2 -27.96 -34.87 14.65
CA VAL A 2 -28.43 -34.63 13.27
C VAL A 2 -29.45 -35.69 12.85
N GLY A 3 -30.29 -35.41 11.86
CA GLY A 3 -31.23 -36.37 11.28
C GLY A 3 -32.53 -36.55 12.06
N VAL A 4 -32.94 -35.60 12.86
CA VAL A 4 -34.25 -35.57 13.54
C VAL A 4 -35.34 -35.31 12.50
N LYS A 5 -36.29 -36.29 12.35
CA LYS A 5 -37.32 -36.26 11.31
C LYS A 5 -38.74 -36.23 11.86
N THR A 6 -38.94 -36.73 13.05
CA THR A 6 -40.27 -36.88 13.66
C THR A 6 -40.32 -36.18 15.02
N ALA A 7 -41.52 -35.90 15.53
CA ALA A 7 -41.71 -35.31 16.86
C ALA A 7 -41.12 -36.24 17.96
N ALA A 8 -41.28 -37.57 17.81
CA ALA A 8 -40.72 -38.53 18.76
C ALA A 8 -39.19 -38.56 18.74
N ASP A 9 -38.56 -38.39 17.56
CA ASP A 9 -37.10 -38.23 17.47
C ASP A 9 -36.65 -36.93 18.15
N ALA A 10 -37.42 -35.85 18.03
CA ALA A 10 -37.10 -34.57 18.64
C ALA A 10 -37.12 -34.66 20.17
N GLU A 11 -38.15 -35.31 20.76
CA GLU A 11 -38.28 -35.51 22.19
C GLU A 11 -37.11 -36.34 22.74
N LYS A 12 -36.85 -37.51 22.16
CA LYS A 12 -35.73 -38.36 22.54
C LYS A 12 -34.37 -37.64 22.39
N THR A 13 -34.21 -36.85 21.34
CA THR A 13 -32.99 -36.07 21.10
C THR A 13 -32.82 -34.99 22.17
N TYR A 14 -33.90 -34.30 22.52
CA TYR A 14 -33.92 -33.28 23.56
C TYR A 14 -33.42 -33.87 24.90
N GLU A 15 -34.04 -34.97 25.36
CA GLU A 15 -33.63 -35.64 26.61
C GLU A 15 -32.16 -36.10 26.58
N THR A 16 -31.71 -36.63 25.42
CA THR A 16 -30.35 -37.13 25.27
C THR A 16 -29.32 -35.93 25.33
N ILE A 17 -29.63 -34.78 24.72
CA ILE A 17 -28.74 -33.61 24.74
C ILE A 17 -28.65 -33.08 26.15
N LEU A 18 -29.78 -32.94 26.89
CA LEU A 18 -29.80 -32.47 28.28
C LEU A 18 -29.00 -33.43 29.20
N ALA A 19 -29.19 -34.72 29.07
CA ALA A 19 -28.46 -35.71 29.89
C ALA A 19 -26.95 -35.64 29.60
N ASN A 20 -26.55 -35.54 28.35
CA ASN A 20 -25.13 -35.39 27.97
C ASN A 20 -24.51 -34.08 28.46
N ALA A 21 -25.23 -32.98 28.38
CA ALA A 21 -24.76 -31.67 28.89
C ALA A 21 -24.52 -31.70 30.40
N LYS A 22 -25.47 -32.26 31.18
CA LYS A 22 -25.36 -32.42 32.64
C LYS A 22 -24.26 -33.41 33.01
N LYS A 23 -24.07 -34.48 32.21
CA LYS A 23 -22.96 -35.43 32.43
C LYS A 23 -21.60 -34.77 32.21
N TYR A 24 -21.49 -33.91 31.19
CA TYR A 24 -20.26 -33.20 30.88
C TYR A 24 -19.93 -32.13 31.95
N LYS A 25 -20.95 -31.38 32.39
CA LYS A 25 -20.83 -30.35 33.45
C LYS A 25 -22.10 -30.32 34.26
N ALA A 26 -22.05 -30.84 35.50
CA ALA A 26 -23.20 -31.05 36.36
C ALA A 26 -23.92 -29.73 36.74
N ASP A 27 -23.20 -28.63 36.86
CA ASP A 27 -23.66 -27.28 37.19
C ASP A 27 -23.93 -26.41 35.95
N ALA A 28 -24.00 -27.00 34.74
CA ALA A 28 -24.26 -26.26 33.50
C ALA A 28 -25.63 -25.58 33.57
N LYS A 29 -25.68 -24.27 33.40
CA LYS A 29 -26.90 -23.51 33.19
C LYS A 29 -27.33 -23.67 31.74
N ILE A 30 -28.38 -24.48 31.52
CA ILE A 30 -28.91 -24.76 30.21
C ILE A 30 -30.10 -23.83 29.97
N GLU A 31 -29.99 -22.91 29.02
CA GLU A 31 -31.05 -21.93 28.70
C GLU A 31 -32.07 -22.47 27.69
N GLY A 32 -31.66 -23.51 26.92
CA GLY A 32 -32.53 -24.15 25.92
C GLY A 32 -31.73 -25.05 24.95
N ILE A 33 -32.46 -25.60 23.99
CA ILE A 33 -31.86 -26.35 22.85
C ILE A 33 -32.24 -25.65 21.56
N GLN A 34 -31.24 -25.35 20.75
CA GLN A 34 -31.44 -24.75 19.44
C GLN A 34 -31.79 -25.85 18.42
N VAL A 35 -32.87 -25.63 17.69
CA VAL A 35 -33.27 -26.47 16.56
C VAL A 35 -32.99 -25.71 15.27
N GLN A 36 -32.23 -26.32 14.38
CA GLN A 36 -31.85 -25.71 13.10
C GLN A 36 -32.31 -26.61 11.94
N GLN A 37 -32.60 -25.96 10.80
CA GLN A 37 -32.85 -26.67 9.56
C GLN A 37 -31.62 -27.49 9.17
N MET A 38 -31.83 -28.75 8.78
CA MET A 38 -30.76 -29.57 8.25
C MET A 38 -30.46 -29.17 6.80
N LEU A 39 -29.26 -28.61 6.61
CA LEU A 39 -28.76 -28.28 5.29
C LEU A 39 -28.07 -29.51 4.71
N ALA A 40 -28.38 -29.84 3.46
CA ALA A 40 -27.80 -30.95 2.75
C ALA A 40 -27.30 -30.53 1.39
N GLY A 41 -26.09 -31.02 1.04
CA GLY A 41 -25.45 -30.78 -0.26
C GLY A 41 -24.87 -29.36 -0.38
N GLY A 42 -24.26 -29.09 -1.52
CA GLY A 42 -23.59 -27.81 -1.80
C GLY A 42 -22.09 -27.83 -1.51
N THR A 43 -21.44 -26.77 -1.91
CA THR A 43 -20.01 -26.52 -1.64
C THR A 43 -19.87 -25.68 -0.38
N GLU A 44 -19.11 -26.17 0.58
CA GLU A 44 -18.80 -25.39 1.79
C GLU A 44 -17.77 -24.32 1.47
N VAL A 45 -18.12 -23.07 1.81
CA VAL A 45 -17.25 -21.91 1.64
C VAL A 45 -17.24 -21.10 2.93
N ILE A 46 -16.25 -20.23 3.05
CA ILE A 46 -16.11 -19.28 4.16
C ILE A 46 -16.27 -17.87 3.60
N VAL A 47 -17.09 -17.07 4.29
CA VAL A 47 -17.20 -15.63 4.06
C VAL A 47 -16.96 -14.93 5.39
N GLY A 48 -15.93 -14.10 5.46
CA GLY A 48 -15.57 -13.44 6.70
C GLY A 48 -15.15 -12.00 6.52
N SER A 49 -14.82 -11.36 7.63
CA SER A 49 -14.20 -10.04 7.67
C SER A 49 -13.17 -9.95 8.76
N ILE A 50 -12.12 -9.20 8.49
CA ILE A 50 -11.07 -8.87 9.45
C ILE A 50 -10.78 -7.37 9.42
N THR A 51 -10.24 -6.85 10.52
CA THR A 51 -9.73 -5.48 10.59
C THR A 51 -8.21 -5.49 10.47
N ASP A 52 -7.69 -5.07 9.33
CA ASP A 52 -6.25 -4.97 9.07
C ASP A 52 -5.68 -3.64 9.57
N GLY A 53 -4.49 -3.69 10.16
CA GLY A 53 -3.82 -2.51 10.70
C GLY A 53 -3.51 -1.42 9.67
N SER A 54 -3.31 -1.75 8.39
CA SER A 54 -3.00 -0.81 7.30
C SER A 54 -4.22 -0.46 6.46
N PHE A 55 -5.06 -1.45 6.17
CA PHE A 55 -6.16 -1.32 5.22
C PHE A 55 -7.54 -1.12 5.87
N GLY A 56 -7.67 -1.34 7.19
CA GLY A 56 -8.95 -1.29 7.88
C GLY A 56 -9.81 -2.53 7.58
N LYS A 57 -11.11 -2.35 7.41
CA LYS A 57 -12.04 -3.46 7.17
C LYS A 57 -11.81 -4.11 5.82
N LEU A 58 -11.64 -5.42 5.85
CA LEU A 58 -11.49 -6.30 4.69
C LEU A 58 -12.55 -7.40 4.75
N VAL A 59 -13.20 -7.69 3.65
CA VAL A 59 -13.99 -8.90 3.49
C VAL A 59 -13.12 -10.01 2.90
N ALA A 60 -13.30 -11.24 3.38
CA ALA A 60 -12.57 -12.42 2.99
C ALA A 60 -13.53 -13.47 2.39
N PHE A 61 -13.02 -14.22 1.42
CA PHE A 61 -13.72 -15.36 0.82
C PHE A 61 -12.74 -16.49 0.55
N GLY A 62 -13.14 -17.72 0.86
CA GLY A 62 -12.36 -18.94 0.59
C GLY A 62 -13.24 -20.19 0.53
N LEU A 63 -12.67 -21.33 0.12
CA LEU A 63 -13.33 -22.62 0.28
C LEU A 63 -13.33 -23.02 1.75
N GLY A 64 -14.38 -23.74 2.18
CA GLY A 64 -14.50 -24.29 3.52
C GLY A 64 -13.72 -25.58 3.74
N GLY A 65 -13.81 -26.10 4.97
CA GLY A 65 -13.24 -27.38 5.35
C GLY A 65 -11.71 -27.42 5.32
N VAL A 66 -11.15 -28.60 5.15
CA VAL A 66 -9.71 -28.90 5.17
C VAL A 66 -8.91 -28.05 4.16
N LEU A 67 -9.54 -27.62 3.07
CA LEU A 67 -8.87 -26.86 2.01
C LEU A 67 -8.39 -25.48 2.47
N VAL A 68 -9.14 -24.79 3.33
CA VAL A 68 -8.71 -23.51 3.90
C VAL A 68 -7.54 -23.68 4.86
N GLU A 69 -7.60 -24.71 5.71
CA GLU A 69 -6.55 -24.92 6.72
C GLU A 69 -5.21 -25.26 6.06
N VAL A 70 -5.23 -26.10 5.02
CA VAL A 70 -4.03 -26.60 4.34
C VAL A 70 -3.53 -25.65 3.25
N LEU A 71 -4.41 -25.17 2.37
CA LEU A 71 -4.03 -24.40 1.19
C LEU A 71 -4.00 -22.90 1.43
N LYS A 72 -4.69 -22.41 2.48
CA LYS A 72 -4.86 -20.97 2.77
C LYS A 72 -5.35 -20.19 1.54
N ASP A 73 -6.26 -20.80 0.79
CA ASP A 73 -6.80 -20.29 -0.47
C ASP A 73 -7.93 -19.31 -0.19
N ILE A 74 -7.54 -18.10 0.21
CA ILE A 74 -8.42 -17.01 0.60
C ILE A 74 -8.13 -15.79 -0.26
N THR A 75 -9.19 -15.05 -0.64
CA THR A 75 -9.11 -13.74 -1.28
C THR A 75 -9.66 -12.65 -0.37
N PHE A 76 -9.15 -11.44 -0.52
CA PHE A 76 -9.55 -10.27 0.27
C PHE A 76 -9.98 -9.11 -0.62
N ARG A 77 -10.93 -8.30 -0.13
CA ARG A 77 -11.28 -6.99 -0.73
C ARG A 77 -11.51 -5.98 0.38
N LEU A 78 -11.23 -4.70 0.07
CA LEU A 78 -11.59 -3.59 0.95
C LEU A 78 -13.11 -3.50 1.10
N ALA A 79 -13.61 -3.39 2.31
CA ALA A 79 -15.01 -3.11 2.57
C ALA A 79 -15.27 -1.57 2.56
N PRO A 80 -16.40 -1.08 2.02
CA PRO A 80 -17.45 -1.85 1.35
C PRO A 80 -17.00 -2.34 -0.04
N ALA A 81 -17.27 -3.62 -0.34
CA ALA A 81 -16.99 -4.24 -1.62
C ALA A 81 -18.22 -4.12 -2.55
N THR A 82 -17.97 -3.91 -3.83
CA THR A 82 -19.01 -3.95 -4.85
C THR A 82 -19.34 -5.40 -5.25
N LYS A 83 -20.46 -5.60 -5.94
CA LYS A 83 -20.80 -6.93 -6.47
C LYS A 83 -19.73 -7.47 -7.43
N ASP A 84 -19.16 -6.59 -8.27
CA ASP A 84 -18.05 -6.96 -9.15
C ASP A 84 -16.80 -7.37 -8.38
N ASP A 85 -16.50 -6.68 -7.27
CA ASP A 85 -15.42 -7.08 -6.37
C ASP A 85 -15.69 -8.48 -5.80
N ALA A 86 -16.92 -8.75 -5.32
CA ALA A 86 -17.33 -10.04 -4.78
C ALA A 86 -17.23 -11.17 -5.83
N LEU A 87 -17.75 -10.96 -7.03
CA LEU A 87 -17.62 -11.92 -8.13
C LEU A 87 -16.16 -12.19 -8.50
N SER A 88 -15.31 -11.14 -8.45
CA SER A 88 -13.87 -11.29 -8.70
C SER A 88 -13.16 -12.11 -7.61
N MET A 89 -13.66 -12.09 -6.36
CA MET A 89 -13.12 -12.91 -5.27
C MET A 89 -13.33 -14.40 -5.56
N LEU A 90 -14.51 -14.77 -6.08
CA LEU A 90 -14.82 -16.15 -6.44
C LEU A 90 -13.86 -16.71 -7.51
N ASP A 91 -13.41 -15.85 -8.44
CA ASP A 91 -12.43 -16.23 -9.47
C ASP A 91 -10.98 -16.13 -8.97
N GLY A 92 -10.77 -15.48 -7.86
CA GLY A 92 -9.44 -15.18 -7.29
C GLY A 92 -8.85 -16.31 -6.44
N ILE A 93 -9.65 -17.25 -5.97
CA ILE A 93 -9.16 -18.45 -5.27
C ILE A 93 -8.56 -19.44 -6.27
N GLN A 94 -7.57 -20.22 -5.85
CA GLN A 94 -6.90 -21.20 -6.71
C GLN A 94 -7.84 -22.32 -7.12
N ALA A 95 -8.68 -22.77 -6.19
CA ALA A 95 -9.63 -23.85 -6.39
C ALA A 95 -11.01 -23.36 -6.91
N HIS A 96 -11.07 -22.21 -7.60
CA HIS A 96 -12.32 -21.64 -8.13
C HIS A 96 -13.12 -22.58 -9.03
N ASP A 97 -12.48 -23.56 -9.66
CA ASP A 97 -13.19 -24.55 -10.49
C ASP A 97 -14.14 -25.44 -9.67
N MET A 98 -13.91 -25.58 -8.36
CA MET A 98 -14.87 -26.28 -7.49
C MET A 98 -16.24 -25.60 -7.44
N LEU A 99 -16.27 -24.27 -7.58
CA LEU A 99 -17.52 -23.49 -7.62
C LEU A 99 -18.31 -23.72 -8.93
N LYS A 100 -17.68 -24.26 -9.97
CA LYS A 100 -18.33 -24.58 -11.25
C LYS A 100 -18.99 -25.97 -11.28
N GLY A 101 -18.84 -26.72 -10.19
CA GLY A 101 -19.22 -28.14 -10.15
C GLY A 101 -18.17 -29.05 -10.76
N VAL A 102 -17.57 -29.91 -9.93
CA VAL A 102 -16.58 -30.90 -10.33
C VAL A 102 -17.18 -32.29 -10.21
N ARG A 103 -16.73 -33.25 -11.02
CA ARG A 103 -17.16 -34.67 -11.01
C ARG A 103 -18.67 -34.86 -11.10
N GLY A 104 -19.36 -34.02 -11.89
CA GLY A 104 -20.82 -34.12 -12.09
C GLY A 104 -21.66 -33.45 -11.01
N GLY A 105 -21.04 -32.70 -10.08
CA GLY A 105 -21.75 -31.88 -9.13
C GLY A 105 -22.35 -30.62 -9.78
N ASP A 106 -23.41 -30.09 -9.20
CA ASP A 106 -24.02 -28.81 -9.66
C ASP A 106 -23.10 -27.62 -9.39
N PRO A 107 -23.06 -26.62 -10.30
CA PRO A 107 -22.39 -25.37 -10.04
C PRO A 107 -23.12 -24.58 -8.94
N VAL A 108 -22.36 -23.81 -8.14
CA VAL A 108 -22.95 -22.93 -7.13
C VAL A 108 -23.60 -21.69 -7.76
N ASN A 109 -24.61 -21.14 -7.10
CA ASN A 109 -25.17 -19.83 -7.46
C ASN A 109 -24.17 -18.73 -7.07
N ARG A 110 -23.38 -18.30 -8.04
CA ARG A 110 -22.33 -17.27 -7.85
C ARG A 110 -22.90 -15.91 -7.45
N GLU A 111 -24.10 -15.57 -7.94
CA GLU A 111 -24.77 -14.30 -7.61
C GLU A 111 -25.22 -14.28 -6.16
N ALA A 112 -25.86 -15.38 -5.69
CA ALA A 112 -26.26 -15.49 -4.29
C ALA A 112 -25.06 -15.44 -3.35
N LEU A 113 -23.93 -16.08 -3.73
CA LEU A 113 -22.71 -16.06 -2.96
C LEU A 113 -22.07 -14.67 -2.94
N ALA A 114 -22.07 -13.96 -4.08
CA ALA A 114 -21.61 -12.58 -4.15
C ALA A 114 -22.47 -11.64 -3.27
N ASP A 115 -23.78 -11.87 -3.21
CA ASP A 115 -24.67 -11.10 -2.35
C ASP A 115 -24.38 -11.29 -0.86
N VAL A 116 -24.02 -12.51 -0.43
CA VAL A 116 -23.54 -12.76 0.96
C VAL A 116 -22.27 -11.97 1.24
N ILE A 117 -21.30 -12.00 0.34
CA ILE A 117 -20.03 -11.26 0.49
C ILE A 117 -20.31 -9.75 0.59
N VAL A 118 -21.17 -9.20 -0.27
CA VAL A 118 -21.53 -7.77 -0.25
C VAL A 118 -22.22 -7.40 1.04
N LYS A 119 -23.18 -8.22 1.53
CA LYS A 119 -23.89 -7.97 2.80
C LYS A 119 -22.95 -7.99 3.99
N VAL A 120 -22.03 -8.95 4.09
CA VAL A 120 -20.99 -8.99 5.13
C VAL A 120 -20.11 -7.75 5.04
N SER A 121 -19.70 -7.39 3.84
CA SER A 121 -18.87 -6.20 3.58
C SER A 121 -19.57 -4.90 4.00
N GLN A 122 -20.86 -4.78 3.74
CA GLN A 122 -21.67 -3.63 4.15
C GLN A 122 -21.83 -3.61 5.67
N LEU A 123 -22.18 -4.74 6.29
CA LEU A 123 -22.37 -4.86 7.74
C LEU A 123 -21.16 -4.35 8.51
N VAL A 124 -19.94 -4.80 8.17
CA VAL A 124 -18.71 -4.38 8.88
C VAL A 124 -18.27 -2.96 8.53
N SER A 125 -18.85 -2.37 7.50
CA SER A 125 -18.66 -0.95 7.17
C SER A 125 -19.59 -0.05 7.97
N ASP A 126 -20.83 -0.50 8.18
CA ASP A 126 -21.86 0.23 8.94
C ASP A 126 -21.61 0.12 10.46
N PHE A 127 -21.07 -1.00 10.92
CA PHE A 127 -20.73 -1.29 12.32
C PHE A 127 -19.22 -1.46 12.47
N PRO A 128 -18.47 -0.36 12.58
CA PRO A 128 -17.00 -0.40 12.63
C PRO A 128 -16.44 -1.11 13.88
N GLU A 129 -17.23 -1.24 14.94
CA GLU A 129 -16.92 -2.01 16.15
C GLU A 129 -16.83 -3.52 15.90
N ILE A 130 -17.41 -4.06 14.85
CA ILE A 130 -17.21 -5.47 14.45
C ILE A 130 -15.79 -5.62 13.89
N VAL A 131 -14.86 -6.10 14.70
CA VAL A 131 -13.44 -6.23 14.31
C VAL A 131 -13.14 -7.52 13.58
N GLU A 132 -13.92 -8.57 13.79
CA GLU A 132 -13.85 -9.85 13.09
C GLU A 132 -15.27 -10.42 12.90
N LEU A 133 -15.53 -11.01 11.76
CA LEU A 133 -16.74 -11.74 11.44
C LEU A 133 -16.37 -12.97 10.62
N ASP A 134 -16.95 -14.13 10.96
CA ASP A 134 -16.73 -15.39 10.24
C ASP A 134 -18.06 -16.11 10.06
N LEU A 135 -18.46 -16.33 8.81
CA LEU A 135 -19.53 -17.23 8.43
C LEU A 135 -18.88 -18.52 7.94
N ASN A 136 -18.90 -19.56 8.78
CA ASN A 136 -18.17 -20.80 8.52
C ASN A 136 -18.90 -22.01 9.13
N PRO A 137 -19.51 -22.88 8.30
CA PRO A 137 -19.56 -22.81 6.83
C PRO A 137 -20.71 -21.95 6.26
N VAL A 138 -20.54 -21.50 5.04
CA VAL A 138 -21.63 -21.10 4.14
C VAL A 138 -21.83 -22.23 3.13
N PHE A 139 -23.03 -22.79 3.06
CA PHE A 139 -23.40 -23.80 2.07
C PHE A 139 -23.85 -23.12 0.78
N ALA A 140 -23.01 -23.18 -0.25
CA ALA A 140 -23.31 -22.67 -1.58
C ALA A 140 -23.91 -23.78 -2.45
N THR A 141 -25.16 -23.61 -2.84
CA THR A 141 -25.90 -24.55 -3.70
C THR A 141 -26.14 -23.94 -5.08
N LYS A 142 -26.79 -24.66 -5.97
CA LYS A 142 -27.25 -24.17 -7.27
C LYS A 142 -28.28 -23.05 -7.15
N LYS A 143 -29.01 -22.96 -6.02
CA LYS A 143 -30.09 -21.97 -5.79
C LYS A 143 -29.62 -20.83 -4.88
N ASP A 144 -29.03 -21.17 -3.76
CA ASP A 144 -28.81 -20.28 -2.61
C ASP A 144 -27.40 -20.39 -2.04
N ALA A 145 -27.06 -19.42 -1.20
CA ALA A 145 -25.90 -19.45 -0.32
C ALA A 145 -26.39 -19.18 1.12
N ILE A 146 -26.29 -20.18 2.00
CA ILE A 146 -26.87 -20.16 3.34
C ILE A 146 -25.76 -20.29 4.38
N ALA A 147 -25.61 -19.31 5.26
CA ALA A 147 -24.71 -19.40 6.39
C ALA A 147 -25.29 -20.35 7.46
N ALA A 148 -24.52 -21.35 7.86
CA ALA A 148 -24.92 -22.30 8.90
C ALA A 148 -24.45 -21.87 10.28
N ASP A 149 -23.33 -21.18 10.38
CA ASP A 149 -22.80 -20.68 11.63
C ASP A 149 -22.21 -19.28 11.45
N VAL A 150 -22.21 -18.48 12.53
CA VAL A 150 -21.69 -17.14 12.56
C VAL A 150 -20.95 -16.86 13.86
N ARG A 151 -19.75 -16.32 13.72
CA ARG A 151 -18.96 -15.78 14.83
C ARG A 151 -18.68 -14.32 14.57
N ILE A 152 -18.99 -13.46 15.57
CA ILE A 152 -18.74 -12.02 15.49
C ILE A 152 -17.93 -11.62 16.71
N VAL A 153 -16.86 -10.87 16.50
CA VAL A 153 -16.06 -10.26 17.56
C VAL A 153 -16.26 -8.75 17.49
N VAL A 154 -16.68 -8.18 18.60
CA VAL A 154 -16.98 -6.75 18.74
C VAL A 154 -15.98 -6.13 19.70
N ASP A 155 -15.41 -5.00 19.29
CA ASP A 155 -14.57 -4.14 20.12
C ASP A 155 -15.21 -2.75 20.19
N PHE A 156 -15.89 -2.46 21.29
CA PHE A 156 -16.56 -1.18 21.51
C PHE A 156 -15.60 0.00 21.69
N ASP A 157 -14.33 -0.28 21.99
CA ASP A 157 -13.29 0.73 22.10
C ASP A 157 -12.59 1.01 20.75
N TYR A 158 -12.97 0.28 19.69
CA TYR A 158 -12.42 0.46 18.36
C TYR A 158 -12.65 1.88 17.84
N LYS A 159 -11.55 2.56 17.55
CA LYS A 159 -11.59 3.91 16.98
C LYS A 159 -11.32 3.83 15.49
N PRO A 160 -12.32 4.15 14.66
CA PRO A 160 -12.11 4.21 13.20
C PRO A 160 -11.04 5.24 12.88
N ARG A 161 -10.32 5.02 11.79
CA ARG A 161 -9.29 5.95 11.34
C ARG A 161 -9.91 7.30 11.01
N PRO A 162 -9.20 8.41 11.32
CA PRO A 162 -9.62 9.73 10.92
C PRO A 162 -9.88 9.80 9.41
N ALA A 163 -10.89 10.57 9.02
CA ALA A 163 -11.17 10.81 7.62
C ALA A 163 -9.92 11.34 6.89
N PRO A 164 -9.69 10.94 5.63
CA PRO A 164 -8.58 11.44 4.84
C PRO A 164 -8.70 12.96 4.67
N ARG A 165 -7.55 13.65 4.71
CA ARG A 165 -7.51 15.11 4.43
C ARG A 165 -8.06 15.40 3.04
N PRO A 166 -8.64 16.59 2.82
CA PRO A 166 -9.10 17.00 1.49
C PRO A 166 -8.01 16.84 0.42
N THR A 167 -8.38 16.36 -0.74
CA THR A 167 -7.45 16.09 -1.83
C THR A 167 -6.71 17.35 -2.28
N GLU A 168 -7.38 18.49 -2.28
CA GLU A 168 -6.84 19.80 -2.67
C GLU A 168 -5.68 20.22 -1.75
N GLU A 169 -5.84 20.06 -0.45
CA GLU A 169 -4.78 20.37 0.53
C GLU A 169 -3.56 19.48 0.33
N ILE A 170 -3.78 18.17 0.10
CA ILE A 170 -2.70 17.22 -0.17
C ILE A 170 -1.96 17.63 -1.45
N VAL A 171 -2.69 17.96 -2.52
CA VAL A 171 -2.12 18.37 -3.80
C VAL A 171 -1.34 19.67 -3.66
N ALA A 172 -1.89 20.67 -2.97
CA ALA A 172 -1.21 21.95 -2.74
C ALA A 172 0.11 21.78 -1.96
N ALA A 173 0.08 20.98 -0.88
CA ALA A 173 1.28 20.69 -0.08
C ALA A 173 2.33 19.92 -0.89
N MET A 174 1.90 18.91 -1.67
CA MET A 174 2.81 18.10 -2.49
C MET A 174 3.39 18.90 -3.66
N ASN A 175 2.64 19.81 -4.26
CA ASN A 175 3.17 20.69 -5.32
C ASN A 175 4.31 21.58 -4.82
N ARG A 176 4.23 22.10 -3.60
CA ARG A 176 5.33 22.88 -2.99
C ARG A 176 6.59 22.03 -2.79
N ILE A 177 6.44 20.78 -2.37
CA ILE A 177 7.58 19.84 -2.23
C ILE A 177 8.13 19.42 -3.59
N MET A 178 7.27 19.09 -4.55
CA MET A 178 7.66 18.52 -5.84
C MET A 178 8.14 19.57 -6.85
N GLN A 179 7.67 20.82 -6.71
CA GLN A 179 7.98 21.94 -7.61
C GLN A 179 8.34 23.20 -6.80
N PRO A 180 9.32 23.11 -5.88
CA PRO A 180 9.71 24.28 -5.08
C PRO A 180 10.33 25.35 -5.96
N LYS A 181 10.11 26.61 -5.62
CA LYS A 181 10.82 27.76 -6.18
C LYS A 181 12.12 28.03 -5.44
N ALA A 182 12.15 27.69 -4.15
CA ALA A 182 13.32 27.85 -3.30
C ALA A 182 13.51 26.58 -2.41
N VAL A 183 14.75 26.11 -2.31
CA VAL A 183 15.13 24.93 -1.53
C VAL A 183 16.25 25.29 -0.56
N ALA A 184 16.03 24.99 0.73
CA ALA A 184 17.11 24.97 1.71
C ALA A 184 17.72 23.56 1.81
N VAL A 185 19.03 23.45 1.85
CA VAL A 185 19.77 22.20 2.08
C VAL A 185 20.44 22.26 3.45
N ILE A 186 19.80 21.66 4.44
CA ILE A 186 20.28 21.63 5.82
C ILE A 186 21.32 20.52 5.95
N GLY A 187 22.55 20.90 6.33
CA GLY A 187 23.72 20.02 6.28
C GLY A 187 24.36 19.96 4.89
N ALA A 188 24.24 21.03 4.13
CA ALA A 188 24.98 21.21 2.87
C ALA A 188 26.50 21.11 3.12
N SER A 189 27.24 20.61 2.16
CA SER A 189 28.70 20.43 2.29
C SER A 189 29.42 20.63 0.96
N ALA A 190 30.61 21.18 1.01
CA ALA A 190 31.54 21.22 -0.11
C ALA A 190 32.34 19.90 -0.25
N GLU A 191 32.42 19.10 0.83
CA GLU A 191 33.20 17.86 0.92
C GLU A 191 32.57 16.72 0.13
N ASP A 192 33.35 16.14 -0.78
CA ASP A 192 32.91 15.01 -1.59
C ASP A 192 32.64 13.77 -0.72
N GLY A 193 31.57 13.02 -1.08
CA GLY A 193 31.13 11.84 -0.33
C GLY A 193 30.13 12.14 0.79
N LYS A 194 29.96 13.38 1.22
CA LYS A 194 28.91 13.77 2.14
C LYS A 194 27.54 13.81 1.41
N ILE A 195 26.49 13.45 2.13
CA ILE A 195 25.12 13.48 1.59
C ILE A 195 24.73 14.89 1.17
N GLY A 196 25.03 15.90 2.00
CA GLY A 196 24.76 17.31 1.69
C GLY A 196 25.46 17.81 0.44
N ASN A 197 26.69 17.35 0.16
CA ASN A 197 27.40 17.63 -1.09
C ASN A 197 26.68 16.99 -2.29
N SER A 198 26.25 15.74 -2.15
CA SER A 198 25.53 15.03 -3.20
C SER A 198 24.20 15.72 -3.53
N VAL A 199 23.46 16.19 -2.52
CA VAL A 199 22.22 16.96 -2.69
C VAL A 199 22.48 18.24 -3.45
N MET A 200 23.47 19.04 -3.02
CA MET A 200 23.86 20.28 -3.68
C MET A 200 24.24 20.06 -5.14
N LYS A 201 25.15 19.11 -5.39
CA LYS A 201 25.58 18.77 -6.76
C LYS A 201 24.42 18.27 -7.64
N ASN A 202 23.47 17.56 -7.06
CA ASN A 202 22.31 17.07 -7.81
C ASN A 202 21.34 18.21 -8.18
N LEU A 203 21.13 19.18 -7.32
CA LEU A 203 20.34 20.37 -7.63
C LEU A 203 21.02 21.18 -8.75
N ILE A 204 22.30 21.50 -8.58
CA ILE A 204 23.09 22.32 -9.53
C ILE A 204 23.18 21.63 -10.89
N ASN A 205 23.71 20.39 -10.92
CA ASN A 205 23.93 19.64 -12.17
C ASN A 205 22.62 19.14 -12.80
N GLY A 206 21.55 19.04 -12.00
CA GLY A 206 20.22 18.70 -12.45
C GLY A 206 19.51 19.81 -13.19
N GLY A 207 20.07 21.01 -13.17
CA GLY A 207 19.51 22.20 -13.81
C GLY A 207 18.28 22.75 -13.08
N TYR A 208 18.27 22.64 -11.74
CA TYR A 208 17.27 23.31 -10.93
C TYR A 208 17.35 24.81 -11.15
N LYS A 209 16.21 25.45 -11.38
CA LYS A 209 16.12 26.88 -11.77
C LYS A 209 15.67 27.79 -10.64
N GLY A 210 15.32 27.22 -9.49
CA GLY A 210 14.95 27.99 -8.30
C GLY A 210 16.15 28.34 -7.44
N GLU A 211 15.88 29.03 -6.35
CA GLU A 211 16.88 29.45 -5.36
C GLU A 211 17.37 28.26 -4.54
N ILE A 212 18.67 28.17 -4.30
CA ILE A 212 19.29 27.14 -3.45
C ILE A 212 19.97 27.88 -2.26
N TYR A 213 19.54 27.50 -1.07
CA TYR A 213 20.07 28.04 0.19
C TYR A 213 20.80 26.96 0.98
N PRO A 214 22.15 26.86 0.88
CA PRO A 214 22.91 25.95 1.73
C PRO A 214 22.84 26.39 3.18
N ILE A 215 22.53 25.47 4.09
CA ILE A 215 22.54 25.69 5.53
C ILE A 215 23.69 24.92 6.16
N HIS A 216 24.63 25.65 6.76
CA HIS A 216 25.82 25.09 7.39
C HIS A 216 26.33 25.96 8.53
N PRO A 217 26.66 25.43 9.73
CA PRO A 217 26.96 26.23 10.91
C PRO A 217 28.26 27.09 10.80
N LYS A 218 29.19 26.72 9.92
CA LYS A 218 30.51 27.33 9.85
C LYS A 218 30.88 27.87 8.46
N ALA A 219 30.38 27.31 7.38
CA ALA A 219 30.74 27.72 6.03
C ALA A 219 30.02 28.98 5.63
N ALA A 220 30.73 29.95 5.01
CA ALA A 220 30.15 31.16 4.43
C ALA A 220 29.64 30.89 2.99
N GLU A 221 30.26 29.94 2.31
CA GLU A 221 29.93 29.56 0.93
C GLU A 221 30.06 28.06 0.72
N ILE A 222 29.20 27.45 -0.10
CA ILE A 222 29.24 26.07 -0.50
C ILE A 222 28.95 25.94 -1.99
N LEU A 223 29.91 25.43 -2.76
CA LEU A 223 29.80 25.21 -4.22
C LEU A 223 29.32 26.45 -5.00
N GLY A 224 29.81 27.65 -4.64
CA GLY A 224 29.46 28.90 -5.29
C GLY A 224 28.14 29.53 -4.81
N TYR A 225 27.53 28.99 -3.76
CA TYR A 225 26.31 29.52 -3.15
C TYR A 225 26.59 30.04 -1.74
N LYS A 226 26.12 31.26 -1.45
CA LYS A 226 26.17 31.82 -0.10
C LYS A 226 25.48 30.87 0.88
N ALA A 227 26.18 30.49 1.94
CA ALA A 227 25.65 29.64 3.00
C ALA A 227 25.16 30.47 4.19
N TYR A 228 24.18 29.92 4.90
CA TYR A 228 23.55 30.53 6.07
C TYR A 228 23.71 29.58 7.27
N LYS A 229 23.78 30.15 8.48
CA LYS A 229 23.93 29.33 9.71
C LYS A 229 22.64 28.64 10.08
N SER A 230 21.49 29.28 9.84
CA SER A 230 20.14 28.75 10.08
C SER A 230 19.23 29.08 8.89
N VAL A 231 18.15 28.33 8.72
CA VAL A 231 17.08 28.67 7.77
C VAL A 231 16.42 29.99 8.09
N LYS A 232 16.48 30.42 9.35
CA LYS A 232 15.95 31.74 9.81
C LYS A 232 16.70 32.92 9.20
N ASP A 233 18.01 32.75 8.95
CA ASP A 233 18.88 33.78 8.41
C ASP A 233 18.69 33.99 6.90
N VAL A 234 17.99 33.08 6.24
CA VAL A 234 17.71 33.21 4.80
C VAL A 234 16.71 34.34 4.55
N PRO A 235 17.04 35.32 3.69
CA PRO A 235 16.16 36.47 3.49
C PRO A 235 14.87 36.16 2.74
N GLY A 236 14.85 35.09 1.94
CA GLY A 236 13.72 34.72 1.09
C GLY A 236 12.74 33.73 1.69
N VAL A 237 11.69 33.44 0.93
CA VAL A 237 10.72 32.35 1.22
C VAL A 237 11.32 31.05 0.75
N ILE A 238 11.19 30.02 1.58
CA ILE A 238 11.65 28.65 1.29
C ILE A 238 10.43 27.74 1.17
N ASP A 239 10.30 27.03 0.05
CA ASP A 239 9.19 26.10 -0.17
C ASP A 239 9.47 24.72 0.42
N THR A 240 10.75 24.30 0.40
CA THR A 240 11.14 22.93 0.84
C THR A 240 12.51 22.95 1.48
N ALA A 241 12.64 22.32 2.63
CA ALA A 241 13.91 22.04 3.29
C ALA A 241 14.31 20.56 3.08
N VAL A 242 15.54 20.33 2.62
CA VAL A 242 16.12 18.99 2.46
C VAL A 242 17.14 18.78 3.58
N PHE A 243 16.92 17.74 4.39
CA PHE A 243 17.74 17.44 5.56
C PHE A 243 18.79 16.38 5.21
N ALA A 244 20.04 16.73 5.41
CA ALA A 244 21.22 15.87 5.24
C ALA A 244 22.11 15.89 6.51
N ILE A 245 21.50 15.94 7.69
CA ILE A 245 22.11 15.98 9.02
C ILE A 245 21.79 14.71 9.81
N PRO A 246 22.57 14.32 10.84
CA PRO A 246 22.24 13.18 11.70
C PRO A 246 20.88 13.33 12.40
N ALA A 247 20.18 12.19 12.63
CA ALA A 247 18.83 12.13 13.17
C ALA A 247 18.61 12.97 14.42
N LYS A 248 19.53 12.94 15.36
CA LYS A 248 19.48 13.69 16.64
C LYS A 248 19.38 15.21 16.49
N PHE A 249 19.73 15.77 15.34
CA PHE A 249 19.66 17.22 15.08
C PHE A 249 18.42 17.61 14.25
N VAL A 250 17.67 16.64 13.75
CA VAL A 250 16.54 16.89 12.84
C VAL A 250 15.42 17.64 13.54
N ALA A 251 15.07 17.27 14.78
CA ALA A 251 13.98 17.89 15.53
C ALA A 251 14.20 19.38 15.70
N GLY A 252 15.37 19.80 16.17
CA GLY A 252 15.70 21.22 16.35
C GLY A 252 15.65 22.02 15.04
N ALA A 253 16.26 21.50 13.98
CA ALA A 253 16.23 22.16 12.67
C ALA A 253 14.81 22.18 12.05
N LEU A 254 13.96 21.21 12.37
CA LEU A 254 12.57 21.17 11.93
C LEU A 254 11.71 22.23 12.64
N VAL A 255 11.98 22.52 13.92
CA VAL A 255 11.36 23.65 14.64
C VAL A 255 11.70 24.95 13.94
N GLU A 256 12.99 25.20 13.61
CA GLU A 256 13.40 26.41 12.87
C GLU A 256 12.68 26.52 11.51
N CYS A 257 12.50 25.39 10.80
CA CYS A 257 11.72 25.36 9.56
C CYS A 257 10.26 25.74 9.80
N GLY A 258 9.66 25.25 10.90
CA GLY A 258 8.30 25.58 11.29
C GLY A 258 8.11 27.06 11.60
N GLU A 259 9.02 27.66 12.38
CA GLU A 259 9.02 29.09 12.71
C GLU A 259 9.24 29.98 11.46
N LYS A 260 10.06 29.51 10.53
CA LYS A 260 10.24 30.13 9.20
C LYS A 260 9.06 29.92 8.25
N LYS A 261 8.05 29.13 8.65
CA LYS A 261 6.86 28.77 7.86
C LYS A 261 7.20 28.01 6.57
N ILE A 262 8.23 27.17 6.60
CA ILE A 262 8.58 26.29 5.47
C ILE A 262 7.55 25.15 5.40
N PRO A 263 6.78 25.02 4.31
CA PRO A 263 5.65 24.08 4.28
C PRO A 263 6.04 22.62 4.04
N GLY A 264 7.26 22.34 3.60
CA GLY A 264 7.71 20.99 3.25
C GLY A 264 9.12 20.67 3.71
N ALA A 265 9.30 19.43 4.22
CA ALA A 265 10.59 18.90 4.63
C ALA A 265 10.84 17.51 4.02
N VAL A 266 12.03 17.31 3.44
CA VAL A 266 12.50 16.05 2.88
C VAL A 266 13.60 15.51 3.77
N LEU A 267 13.33 14.43 4.50
CA LEU A 267 14.19 13.87 5.54
C LEU A 267 14.97 12.69 4.99
N ILE A 268 16.22 12.91 4.57
CA ILE A 268 17.08 11.84 4.03
C ILE A 268 17.68 10.96 5.15
N PRO A 269 18.05 11.51 6.34
CA PRO A 269 18.76 10.73 7.33
C PRO A 269 17.99 9.49 7.82
N SER A 270 18.76 8.45 8.16
CA SER A 270 18.35 7.30 8.95
C SER A 270 18.73 7.50 10.41
N GLY A 271 18.27 6.61 11.29
CA GLY A 271 18.54 6.68 12.73
C GLY A 271 17.31 7.02 13.56
N PHE A 272 16.13 6.61 13.09
CA PHE A 272 14.83 6.78 13.73
C PHE A 272 14.26 5.40 14.15
N ALA A 273 12.98 5.16 13.99
CA ALA A 273 12.35 3.91 14.42
C ALA A 273 13.01 2.66 13.82
N GLU A 274 13.52 2.74 12.59
CA GLU A 274 14.24 1.65 11.94
C GLU A 274 15.60 1.34 12.58
N ALA A 275 16.14 2.27 13.34
CA ALA A 275 17.38 2.11 14.09
C ALA A 275 17.13 1.93 15.61
N GLY A 276 15.87 1.70 16.02
CA GLY A 276 15.50 1.51 17.41
C GLY A 276 15.26 2.80 18.21
N ALA A 277 15.04 3.93 17.53
CA ALA A 277 14.72 5.23 18.14
C ALA A 277 13.33 5.74 17.69
N PRO A 278 12.23 5.04 18.03
CA PRO A 278 10.87 5.44 17.64
C PRO A 278 10.45 6.78 18.26
N GLU A 279 11.01 7.14 19.41
CA GLU A 279 10.76 8.41 20.10
C GLU A 279 11.21 9.60 19.26
N LEU A 280 12.38 9.54 18.61
CA LEU A 280 12.85 10.59 17.70
C LEU A 280 11.92 10.75 16.50
N GLN A 281 11.35 9.63 16.02
CA GLN A 281 10.39 9.68 14.92
C GLN A 281 9.06 10.30 15.36
N ALA A 282 8.57 9.95 16.55
CA ALA A 282 7.37 10.54 17.11
C ALA A 282 7.52 12.06 17.30
N GLU A 283 8.67 12.49 17.83
CA GLU A 283 8.98 13.89 18.05
C GLU A 283 8.91 14.72 16.75
N ILE A 284 9.58 14.28 15.68
CA ILE A 284 9.53 15.01 14.41
C ILE A 284 8.13 15.03 13.78
N VAL A 285 7.33 13.99 14.00
CA VAL A 285 5.93 13.94 13.55
C VAL A 285 5.09 14.99 14.28
N GLU A 286 5.23 15.10 15.59
CA GLU A 286 4.50 16.11 16.38
C GLU A 286 4.94 17.55 16.03
N ILE A 287 6.24 17.79 15.82
CA ILE A 287 6.73 19.07 15.33
C ILE A 287 6.12 19.38 13.96
N GLY A 288 6.12 18.42 13.05
CA GLY A 288 5.52 18.57 11.72
C GLY A 288 4.04 18.90 11.77
N LYS A 289 3.28 18.31 12.70
CA LYS A 289 1.86 18.64 12.94
C LYS A 289 1.71 20.04 13.52
N LYS A 290 2.46 20.35 14.59
CA LYS A 290 2.40 21.64 15.29
C LYS A 290 2.61 22.82 14.35
N TYR A 291 3.59 22.75 13.49
CA TYR A 291 3.96 23.83 12.56
C TYR A 291 3.38 23.66 11.15
N ASN A 292 2.53 22.65 10.92
CA ASN A 292 1.96 22.32 9.60
C ASN A 292 3.03 22.11 8.51
N VAL A 293 4.18 21.54 8.88
CA VAL A 293 5.24 21.15 7.95
C VAL A 293 4.96 19.73 7.43
N ARG A 294 4.83 19.58 6.13
CA ARG A 294 4.65 18.27 5.51
C ARG A 294 5.99 17.53 5.43
N LEU A 295 6.07 16.37 6.08
CA LEU A 295 7.27 15.55 6.10
C LEU A 295 7.25 14.50 4.99
N MET A 296 8.37 14.34 4.28
CA MET A 296 8.67 13.25 3.37
C MET A 296 9.92 12.53 3.90
N GLY A 297 9.79 11.33 4.37
CA GLY A 297 10.82 10.61 5.12
C GLY A 297 10.39 10.41 6.59
N PRO A 298 11.30 9.99 7.50
CA PRO A 298 12.75 9.89 7.33
C PRO A 298 13.23 8.67 6.53
N ASN A 299 14.55 8.50 6.44
CA ASN A 299 15.24 7.36 5.82
C ASN A 299 14.86 7.14 4.35
N ILE A 300 14.86 8.22 3.55
CA ILE A 300 14.57 8.17 2.12
C ILE A 300 15.77 8.57 1.26
N TYR A 301 15.76 8.11 0.01
CA TYR A 301 16.72 8.58 -1.00
C TYR A 301 16.25 9.85 -1.72
N GLY A 302 15.06 10.37 -1.38
CA GLY A 302 14.44 11.49 -2.07
C GLY A 302 13.48 11.05 -3.16
N PHE A 303 13.16 11.95 -4.08
CA PHE A 303 12.23 11.69 -5.16
C PHE A 303 12.74 12.27 -6.48
N TYR A 304 12.13 11.83 -7.56
CA TYR A 304 12.43 12.29 -8.89
C TYR A 304 11.15 12.76 -9.60
N TYR A 305 11.09 14.05 -9.99
CA TYR A 305 9.92 14.62 -10.63
C TYR A 305 10.30 15.35 -11.93
N THR A 306 9.82 14.89 -13.12
CA THR A 306 10.25 15.39 -14.44
C THR A 306 9.41 16.52 -15.06
N PRO A 307 8.12 16.80 -14.70
CA PRO A 307 7.34 17.81 -15.40
C PRO A 307 7.85 19.24 -15.23
N GLY A 308 8.36 19.60 -14.08
CA GLY A 308 9.11 20.85 -13.91
C GLY A 308 10.60 20.55 -13.96
N GLN A 309 11.44 21.40 -14.49
CA GLN A 309 12.90 21.25 -14.41
C GLN A 309 13.44 21.35 -12.98
N SER A 310 12.57 21.30 -11.98
CA SER A 310 12.84 21.39 -10.57
C SER A 310 13.15 20.01 -9.99
N LEU A 311 14.17 19.90 -9.20
CA LEU A 311 14.63 18.73 -8.47
C LEU A 311 14.82 17.46 -9.34
N ARG A 312 15.45 17.62 -10.49
CA ARG A 312 15.76 16.45 -11.36
C ARG A 312 16.59 15.39 -10.66
N HIS A 313 17.26 15.68 -9.55
CA HIS A 313 18.29 14.79 -9.04
C HIS A 313 18.61 15.05 -7.55
N VAL A 314 17.79 14.70 -6.62
CA VAL A 314 18.33 14.67 -5.25
C VAL A 314 19.43 13.60 -5.14
N LEU A 315 19.42 12.53 -5.97
CA LEU A 315 20.38 11.43 -5.81
C LEU A 315 20.93 10.73 -7.09
N HIS A 316 20.88 11.33 -8.27
CA HIS A 316 21.26 10.60 -9.50
C HIS A 316 22.77 10.27 -9.65
N ARG A 317 23.67 10.91 -8.92
CA ARG A 317 25.13 10.76 -9.11
C ARG A 317 25.90 9.99 -8.03
N LEU A 318 25.27 9.38 -7.05
CA LEU A 318 25.94 8.43 -6.16
C LEU A 318 26.59 7.23 -6.91
N ARG A 319 26.47 7.20 -8.24
CA ARG A 319 26.83 6.08 -9.10
C ARG A 319 28.30 5.99 -9.48
N ARG A 320 29.09 7.05 -9.38
CA ARG A 320 30.47 7.00 -9.94
C ARG A 320 31.61 6.89 -8.92
N GLN A 321 31.41 7.12 -7.64
CA GLN A 321 32.51 7.09 -6.70
C GLN A 321 32.15 6.40 -5.38
N GLY A 322 32.54 5.14 -5.22
CA GLY A 322 32.81 4.53 -3.94
C GLY A 322 31.68 3.96 -3.09
N LEU A 323 30.44 4.48 -3.15
CA LEU A 323 29.30 3.95 -2.37
C LEU A 323 28.76 2.61 -2.89
N THR A 324 29.17 2.20 -4.09
CA THR A 324 28.81 0.92 -4.70
C THR A 324 29.24 -0.30 -3.88
N ARG A 325 30.21 -0.21 -3.00
CA ARG A 325 30.64 -1.34 -2.17
C ARG A 325 29.81 -1.53 -0.90
N ARG A 326 29.32 -0.46 -0.25
CA ARG A 326 28.48 -0.58 0.96
C ARG A 326 27.00 -0.75 0.65
N CYS A 327 26.46 -0.07 -0.35
CA CYS A 327 25.07 -0.21 -0.77
C CYS A 327 24.72 -1.55 -1.45
N ARG A 328 25.71 -2.42 -1.78
CA ARG A 328 25.42 -3.73 -2.38
C ARG A 328 24.64 -4.69 -1.48
N ARG A 329 24.51 -4.43 -0.19
CA ARG A 329 23.86 -5.32 0.77
C ARG A 329 22.50 -4.82 1.28
N SER A 330 22.05 -3.60 0.93
CA SER A 330 20.75 -3.09 1.33
C SER A 330 19.68 -3.33 0.24
N PRO A 331 18.49 -3.84 0.58
CA PRO A 331 17.35 -4.00 -0.33
C PRO A 331 16.97 -2.69 -1.04
N ALA A 332 17.04 -1.56 -0.35
CA ALA A 332 16.79 -0.23 -0.89
C ALA A 332 17.76 0.14 -2.03
N ALA A 333 19.00 -0.35 -2.00
CA ALA A 333 19.98 -0.12 -3.05
C ALA A 333 19.67 -0.88 -4.35
N SER A 334 18.86 -1.93 -4.31
CA SER A 334 18.47 -2.66 -5.52
C SER A 334 17.42 -1.91 -6.35
N ALA A 335 16.55 -1.12 -5.74
CA ALA A 335 15.61 -0.24 -6.43
C ALA A 335 16.35 0.78 -7.33
N TRP A 336 17.52 1.16 -6.89
CA TRP A 336 18.35 2.18 -7.51
C TRP A 336 19.14 1.69 -8.74
N ARG A 337 19.51 0.40 -8.78
CA ARG A 337 20.30 -0.17 -9.88
C ARG A 337 19.55 -0.29 -11.19
N SER A 338 18.23 -0.39 -11.18
CA SER A 338 17.45 -0.53 -12.42
C SER A 338 17.23 0.79 -13.14
N SER A 339 17.22 1.93 -12.44
CA SER A 339 17.12 3.25 -13.07
C SER A 339 18.42 3.70 -13.73
N ALA A 340 19.54 3.05 -13.34
CA ALA A 340 20.89 3.46 -13.71
C ALA A 340 21.53 2.63 -14.82
N SER A 341 20.95 1.52 -15.27
CA SER A 341 21.68 0.55 -16.09
C SER A 341 21.63 0.75 -17.61
N ARG A 342 20.92 1.75 -18.16
CA ARG A 342 21.08 2.12 -19.59
C ARG A 342 20.63 3.55 -19.86
N ALA A 343 21.58 4.45 -20.00
CA ALA A 343 21.35 5.74 -20.61
C ALA A 343 21.38 5.60 -22.12
N ARG A 344 20.24 5.64 -22.78
CA ARG A 344 20.09 6.16 -24.13
C ARG A 344 18.90 7.10 -24.19
N PRO A 345 19.02 8.24 -24.90
CA PRO A 345 18.13 9.37 -24.76
C PRO A 345 16.87 9.11 -25.58
N ARG A 346 15.74 8.98 -24.95
CA ARG A 346 14.35 9.14 -25.43
C ARG A 346 13.31 8.51 -24.49
N TRP A 347 13.61 8.51 -23.21
CA TRP A 347 12.71 7.96 -22.22
C TRP A 347 12.29 9.04 -21.23
N ALA A 348 11.01 9.32 -21.16
CA ALA A 348 10.46 9.82 -19.93
C ALA A 348 10.59 8.66 -18.93
N SER A 349 11.63 8.67 -18.08
CA SER A 349 11.87 7.62 -17.11
C SER A 349 10.69 7.53 -16.16
N PRO A 350 10.20 6.32 -15.86
CA PRO A 350 9.29 6.13 -14.75
C PRO A 350 10.00 6.55 -13.47
N ARG A 351 9.29 7.21 -12.61
CA ARG A 351 9.84 7.78 -11.39
C ARG A 351 9.51 6.93 -10.23
N SER A 352 10.53 6.48 -9.57
CA SER A 352 10.40 5.86 -8.27
C SER A 352 10.36 6.98 -7.21
N SER A 353 9.25 7.14 -6.53
CA SER A 353 9.25 7.70 -5.20
C SER A 353 9.56 6.54 -4.27
N ALA A 354 10.71 6.55 -3.62
CA ALA A 354 10.93 5.68 -2.48
C ALA A 354 10.05 6.25 -1.37
N SER A 355 8.97 5.55 -1.01
CA SER A 355 8.20 5.93 0.15
C SER A 355 8.97 5.46 1.37
N ALA A 356 9.35 6.39 2.17
CA ALA A 356 9.89 6.10 3.49
C ALA A 356 8.78 5.69 4.45
N THR A 357 9.20 5.03 5.48
CA THR A 357 8.42 4.60 6.63
C THR A 357 7.93 5.72 7.53
N SER A 358 7.57 6.87 6.99
CA SER A 358 7.04 7.98 7.78
C SER A 358 5.54 7.86 7.96
N PRO A 359 5.02 7.97 9.17
CA PRO A 359 3.58 8.00 9.42
C PRO A 359 2.86 9.17 8.74
N THR A 360 3.59 10.19 8.30
CA THR A 360 3.04 11.34 7.57
C THR A 360 3.20 11.26 6.06
N SER A 361 4.08 10.40 5.52
CA SER A 361 4.46 10.38 4.10
C SER A 361 3.78 9.30 3.26
N THR A 362 2.98 8.43 3.85
CA THR A 362 2.33 7.30 3.15
C THR A 362 1.33 7.74 2.07
N ARG A 363 1.11 9.04 1.92
CA ARG A 363 0.18 9.62 0.93
C ARG A 363 0.87 10.25 -0.27
N THR A 364 2.05 9.79 -0.64
CA THR A 364 2.73 10.30 -1.83
C THR A 364 2.05 9.80 -3.09
N ILE A 365 0.91 10.36 -3.39
CA ILE A 365 0.28 10.23 -4.69
C ILE A 365 0.59 11.49 -5.43
N CYS A 366 1.42 11.37 -6.46
CA CYS A 366 1.58 12.43 -7.43
C CYS A 366 0.23 12.66 -8.10
N SER A 367 -0.54 13.62 -7.59
CA SER A 367 -1.78 14.06 -8.22
C SER A 367 -1.46 14.87 -9.47
N PRO A 368 -2.24 14.77 -10.54
CA PRO A 368 -2.05 15.59 -11.72
C PRO A 368 -2.41 17.05 -11.40
N SER A 369 -1.42 17.93 -11.38
CA SER A 369 -1.70 19.36 -11.48
C SER A 369 -2.20 19.67 -12.89
N SER A 370 -3.23 20.47 -12.96
CA SER A 370 -3.86 20.92 -14.19
C SER A 370 -2.89 21.72 -15.07
N SER A 371 -3.08 21.55 -16.39
CA SER A 371 -2.67 22.40 -17.51
C SER A 371 -1.18 22.58 -17.81
N ARG A 372 -0.80 22.12 -19.00
CA ARG A 372 0.41 22.43 -19.80
C ARG A 372 1.76 21.84 -19.41
N THR A 373 1.91 21.13 -18.31
CA THR A 373 3.12 20.37 -18.03
C THR A 373 2.95 18.90 -18.48
N ARG A 374 3.98 18.34 -19.16
CA ARG A 374 3.98 16.92 -19.54
C ARG A 374 3.87 16.09 -18.26
N THR A 375 2.67 15.60 -18.00
CA THR A 375 2.39 14.74 -16.84
C THR A 375 3.13 13.41 -17.00
N PRO A 376 3.62 12.80 -15.91
CA PRO A 376 4.21 11.46 -15.98
C PRO A 376 3.23 10.48 -16.63
N THR A 377 3.74 9.66 -17.52
CA THR A 377 2.94 8.62 -18.19
C THR A 377 2.78 7.37 -17.34
N ILE A 378 3.66 7.18 -16.35
CA ILE A 378 3.70 6.02 -15.46
C ILE A 378 4.09 6.51 -14.07
N ILE A 379 3.49 5.91 -13.04
CA ILE A 379 3.89 6.06 -11.63
C ILE A 379 4.55 4.75 -11.20
N ALA A 380 5.79 4.80 -10.75
CA ALA A 380 6.49 3.65 -10.19
C ALA A 380 6.91 3.94 -8.75
N GLN A 381 6.58 3.03 -7.84
CA GLN A 381 6.84 3.18 -6.41
C GLN A 381 7.51 1.91 -5.86
N HIS A 382 8.55 2.10 -5.05
CA HIS A 382 9.05 1.10 -4.13
C HIS A 382 8.41 1.34 -2.76
N CYS A 383 7.87 0.29 -2.15
CA CYS A 383 7.15 0.36 -0.90
C CYS A 383 7.59 -0.78 0.01
N GLU A 384 8.00 -0.46 1.23
CA GLU A 384 8.32 -1.43 2.28
C GLU A 384 7.09 -1.70 3.15
N ASP A 385 6.33 -0.65 3.45
CA ASP A 385 5.08 -0.70 4.20
C ASP A 385 4.12 0.43 3.79
N LEU A 386 2.82 0.25 4.03
CA LEU A 386 1.79 1.27 3.85
C LEU A 386 1.11 1.53 5.19
N LYS A 387 1.45 2.65 5.85
CA LYS A 387 0.83 3.04 7.12
C LYS A 387 -0.67 3.34 6.99
N ASP A 388 -1.06 3.87 5.85
CA ASP A 388 -2.46 4.14 5.49
C ASP A 388 -2.73 3.49 4.12
N GLY A 389 -2.82 2.16 4.14
CA GLY A 389 -3.03 1.35 2.95
C GLY A 389 -4.37 1.63 2.29
N ARG A 390 -5.40 1.98 3.09
CA ARG A 390 -6.73 2.33 2.57
C ARG A 390 -6.70 3.61 1.76
N ALA A 391 -6.15 4.69 2.30
CA ALA A 391 -6.02 5.95 1.55
C ALA A 391 -5.14 5.79 0.30
N PHE A 392 -4.11 4.94 0.36
CA PHE A 392 -3.31 4.58 -0.79
C PHE A 392 -4.16 3.87 -1.85
N ALA A 393 -4.93 2.85 -1.48
CA ALA A 393 -5.77 2.07 -2.39
C ALA A 393 -6.83 2.95 -3.10
N GLU A 394 -7.53 3.79 -2.34
CA GLU A 394 -8.52 4.74 -2.87
C GLU A 394 -7.90 5.70 -3.89
N ALA A 395 -6.75 6.24 -3.57
CA ALA A 395 -6.05 7.13 -4.47
C ALA A 395 -5.48 6.39 -5.69
N ALA A 396 -4.94 5.19 -5.50
CA ALA A 396 -4.48 4.34 -6.59
C ALA A 396 -5.63 3.96 -7.54
N LYS A 397 -6.82 3.64 -7.01
CA LYS A 397 -8.02 3.36 -7.80
C LYS A 397 -8.43 4.53 -8.69
N ARG A 398 -8.31 5.79 -8.19
CA ARG A 398 -8.56 6.99 -9.02
C ARG A 398 -7.50 7.21 -10.07
N VAL A 399 -6.23 6.98 -9.74
CA VAL A 399 -5.09 7.25 -10.61
C VAL A 399 -4.91 6.17 -11.67
N SER A 400 -5.10 4.90 -11.32
CA SER A 400 -4.94 3.74 -12.22
C SER A 400 -5.89 3.79 -13.43
N LYS A 401 -7.05 4.45 -13.29
CA LYS A 401 -7.96 4.72 -14.41
C LYS A 401 -7.34 5.62 -15.50
N LYS A 402 -6.37 6.46 -15.13
CA LYS A 402 -5.74 7.44 -16.03
C LYS A 402 -4.31 7.08 -16.39
N LYS A 403 -3.58 6.45 -15.49
CA LYS A 403 -2.14 6.15 -15.63
C LYS A 403 -1.79 4.84 -14.96
N PRO A 404 -0.90 4.02 -15.53
CA PRO A 404 -0.38 2.84 -14.84
C PRO A 404 0.30 3.22 -13.52
N VAL A 405 -0.10 2.56 -12.45
CA VAL A 405 0.53 2.63 -11.13
C VAL A 405 1.23 1.29 -10.90
N ILE A 406 2.54 1.33 -10.73
CA ILE A 406 3.36 0.14 -10.57
C ILE A 406 4.00 0.19 -9.19
N VAL A 407 3.79 -0.84 -8.39
CA VAL A 407 4.34 -0.91 -7.03
C VAL A 407 5.22 -2.15 -6.88
N LEU A 408 6.43 -1.94 -6.39
CA LEU A 408 7.31 -2.98 -5.88
C LEU A 408 7.19 -3.00 -4.36
N LYS A 409 6.39 -3.93 -3.81
CA LYS A 409 6.26 -4.15 -2.37
C LYS A 409 7.36 -5.09 -1.88
N ALA A 410 8.19 -4.63 -0.96
CA ALA A 410 9.17 -5.47 -0.26
C ALA A 410 8.50 -6.38 0.79
N GLY A 411 9.22 -7.39 1.28
CA GLY A 411 8.74 -8.25 2.36
C GLY A 411 7.73 -9.32 1.95
N ARG A 412 7.81 -9.87 0.73
CA ARG A 412 6.88 -10.88 0.21
C ARG A 412 7.02 -12.27 0.84
N THR A 413 8.20 -12.65 1.26
CA THR A 413 8.47 -13.93 1.92
C THR A 413 8.62 -13.70 3.42
N SER A 414 8.43 -14.73 4.23
CA SER A 414 8.62 -14.64 5.69
C SER A 414 10.02 -14.12 6.07
N ALA A 415 11.05 -14.56 5.39
CA ALA A 415 12.42 -14.04 5.56
C ALA A 415 12.53 -12.57 5.10
N GLY A 416 11.94 -12.23 3.95
CA GLY A 416 11.88 -10.87 3.44
C GLY A 416 11.03 -9.94 4.32
N ALA A 417 9.93 -10.45 4.87
CA ALA A 417 9.09 -9.76 5.83
C ALA A 417 9.85 -9.43 7.11
N LYS A 418 10.58 -10.41 7.68
CA LYS A 418 11.45 -10.21 8.85
C LYS A 418 12.55 -9.20 8.57
N ALA A 419 13.18 -9.25 7.39
CA ALA A 419 14.20 -8.28 6.99
C ALA A 419 13.62 -6.87 6.81
N ALA A 420 12.44 -6.74 6.20
CA ALA A 420 11.75 -5.46 6.06
C ALA A 420 11.33 -4.89 7.41
N SER A 421 10.76 -5.70 8.31
CA SER A 421 10.38 -5.25 9.65
C SER A 421 11.58 -4.83 10.49
N SER A 422 12.70 -5.52 10.38
CA SER A 422 13.96 -5.13 11.03
C SER A 422 14.55 -3.83 10.49
N HIS A 423 14.25 -3.50 9.21
CA HIS A 423 14.72 -2.26 8.58
C HIS A 423 13.79 -1.08 8.84
N THR A 424 12.49 -1.34 9.02
CA THR A 424 11.48 -0.27 9.05
C THR A 424 10.79 -0.14 10.41
N GLY A 425 11.00 -1.09 11.33
CA GLY A 425 10.29 -1.17 12.61
C GLY A 425 8.78 -1.47 12.47
N ALA A 426 8.31 -1.75 11.25
CA ALA A 426 6.91 -2.06 10.99
C ALA A 426 6.66 -3.57 10.98
N LEU A 427 5.53 -4.01 11.54
CA LEU A 427 5.05 -5.38 11.36
C LEU A 427 4.78 -5.62 9.87
N ALA A 428 5.37 -6.65 9.30
CA ALA A 428 5.11 -7.01 7.92
C ALA A 428 3.67 -7.52 7.78
N GLY A 429 2.83 -6.78 7.07
CA GLY A 429 1.47 -7.17 6.75
C GLY A 429 1.41 -8.44 5.88
N ASN A 430 0.26 -9.10 5.88
CA ASN A 430 0.01 -10.28 5.04
C ASN A 430 0.15 -9.95 3.55
N ASP A 431 1.10 -10.59 2.87
CA ASP A 431 1.43 -10.34 1.46
C ASP A 431 0.23 -10.57 0.52
N LYS A 432 -0.66 -11.52 0.86
CA LYS A 432 -1.89 -11.80 0.11
C LYS A 432 -2.86 -10.61 0.15
N ILE A 433 -3.01 -9.96 1.30
CA ILE A 433 -3.84 -8.75 1.43
C ILE A 433 -3.30 -7.65 0.50
N TYR A 434 -1.99 -7.41 0.49
CA TYR A 434 -1.38 -6.44 -0.45
C TYR A 434 -1.62 -6.80 -1.91
N GLU A 435 -1.52 -8.09 -2.28
CA GLU A 435 -1.77 -8.55 -3.65
C GLU A 435 -3.20 -8.22 -4.06
N ASP A 436 -4.16 -8.59 -3.23
CA ASP A 436 -5.59 -8.48 -3.51
C ASP A 436 -6.07 -7.02 -3.52
N VAL A 437 -5.62 -6.20 -2.55
CA VAL A 437 -5.95 -4.77 -2.51
C VAL A 437 -5.32 -4.02 -3.67
N PHE A 438 -4.10 -4.36 -4.07
CA PHE A 438 -3.46 -3.78 -5.25
C PHE A 438 -4.24 -4.15 -6.53
N GLU A 439 -4.71 -5.39 -6.63
CA GLU A 439 -5.57 -5.81 -7.73
C GLU A 439 -6.87 -5.01 -7.78
N GLN A 440 -7.60 -4.92 -6.66
CA GLN A 440 -8.84 -4.14 -6.53
C GLN A 440 -8.65 -2.66 -6.88
N SER A 441 -7.46 -2.12 -6.59
CA SER A 441 -7.12 -0.71 -6.85
C SER A 441 -6.55 -0.47 -8.25
N GLY A 442 -6.42 -1.49 -9.10
CA GLY A 442 -5.83 -1.40 -10.43
C GLY A 442 -4.32 -1.14 -10.43
N VAL A 443 -3.64 -1.45 -9.32
CA VAL A 443 -2.19 -1.35 -9.17
C VAL A 443 -1.51 -2.55 -9.80
N ILE A 444 -0.48 -2.31 -10.60
CA ILE A 444 0.37 -3.35 -11.18
C ILE A 444 1.46 -3.68 -10.16
N ARG A 445 1.41 -4.86 -9.58
CA ARG A 445 2.44 -5.32 -8.66
C ARG A 445 3.67 -5.83 -9.41
N ALA A 446 4.80 -5.15 -9.27
CA ALA A 446 6.08 -5.64 -9.75
C ALA A 446 6.66 -6.68 -8.78
N ARG A 447 7.00 -7.86 -9.27
CA ARG A 447 7.60 -8.93 -8.45
C ARG A 447 9.11 -8.80 -8.34
N GLN A 448 9.74 -8.08 -9.27
CA GLN A 448 11.18 -7.84 -9.32
C GLN A 448 11.44 -6.43 -9.82
N LEU A 449 12.54 -5.84 -9.40
CA LEU A 449 12.95 -4.51 -9.80
C LEU A 449 13.15 -4.38 -11.32
N ALA A 450 13.69 -5.42 -11.95
CA ALA A 450 13.87 -5.47 -13.41
C ALA A 450 12.54 -5.38 -14.17
N ALA A 451 11.43 -5.80 -13.57
CA ALA A 451 10.10 -5.71 -14.19
C ALA A 451 9.66 -4.26 -14.37
N ILE A 452 9.97 -3.38 -13.41
CA ILE A 452 9.65 -1.94 -13.52
C ILE A 452 10.33 -1.33 -14.74
N ALA A 453 11.59 -1.69 -15.01
CA ALA A 453 12.36 -1.17 -16.15
C ALA A 453 11.88 -1.71 -17.53
N ARG A 454 11.16 -2.82 -17.53
CA ARG A 454 10.66 -3.48 -18.75
C ARG A 454 9.25 -3.05 -19.16
N ILE A 455 8.49 -2.44 -18.27
CA ILE A 455 7.13 -1.99 -18.56
C ILE A 455 7.21 -0.75 -19.45
N ARG A 456 7.01 -0.96 -20.75
CA ARG A 456 6.95 0.12 -21.76
C ARG A 456 5.51 0.54 -21.96
N PRO A 457 5.16 1.84 -21.92
CA PRO A 457 3.88 2.28 -22.41
C PRO A 457 3.81 1.93 -23.90
N ARG A 458 2.91 1.03 -24.31
CA ARG A 458 2.54 0.93 -25.71
C ARG A 458 1.98 2.29 -26.12
N ARG A 459 2.50 2.90 -27.19
CA ARG A 459 1.80 3.98 -27.85
C ARG A 459 0.42 3.45 -28.19
N ALA A 460 -0.63 4.05 -27.65
CA ALA A 460 -1.95 3.91 -28.20
C ALA A 460 -1.83 4.39 -29.65
N GLY A 461 -1.92 3.47 -30.61
CA GLY A 461 -2.05 3.80 -31.99
C GLY A 461 -3.29 4.69 -32.13
N ALA A 462 -3.18 5.73 -32.93
CA ALA A 462 -4.30 6.58 -33.30
C ALA A 462 -5.26 5.79 -34.21
N ALA A 463 -6.03 4.88 -33.63
CA ALA A 463 -7.13 4.18 -34.25
C ALA A 463 -7.99 3.58 -33.13
N ASP A 464 -8.85 4.38 -32.55
CA ASP A 464 -10.08 4.02 -31.84
C ASP A 464 -10.74 5.30 -31.31
N ALA A 465 -10.91 6.29 -32.23
CA ALA A 465 -11.79 7.42 -32.04
C ALA A 465 -13.09 7.13 -32.80
N GLU A 466 -13.79 6.07 -32.43
CA GLU A 466 -15.23 5.93 -32.76
C GLU A 466 -15.90 5.11 -31.67
N GLY A 467 -16.92 5.74 -31.11
CA GLY A 467 -17.65 5.37 -29.92
C GLY A 467 -18.04 3.90 -29.80
N ARG A 468 -17.64 3.31 -28.69
CA ARG A 468 -18.40 2.28 -27.99
C ARG A 468 -18.05 2.36 -26.51
N GLU A 469 -19.03 2.66 -25.71
CA GLU A 469 -19.01 2.44 -24.27
C GLU A 469 -18.72 0.97 -24.01
N HIS A 470 -17.60 0.67 -23.34
CA HIS A 470 -17.26 -0.66 -22.91
C HIS A 470 -17.06 -0.68 -21.38
N PRO A 471 -17.65 -1.68 -20.69
CA PRO A 471 -17.53 -1.81 -19.26
C PRO A 471 -16.07 -2.01 -18.82
N ASP A 472 -15.72 -1.41 -17.70
CA ASP A 472 -14.37 -1.28 -17.12
C ASP A 472 -13.55 -2.60 -16.93
N HIS A 473 -14.19 -3.76 -17.03
CA HIS A 473 -13.57 -5.09 -16.86
C HIS A 473 -12.56 -5.49 -17.95
N HIS A 474 -12.70 -5.00 -19.18
CA HIS A 474 -11.80 -5.41 -20.28
C HIS A 474 -10.44 -4.73 -20.26
N ARG A 475 -10.30 -3.57 -19.61
CA ARG A 475 -9.02 -2.84 -19.53
C ARG A 475 -8.02 -3.49 -18.58
N CYS A 476 -8.47 -4.02 -17.47
CA CYS A 476 -7.64 -4.80 -16.53
C CYS A 476 -7.16 -6.12 -17.16
N ARG A 477 -7.98 -6.81 -17.94
CA ARG A 477 -7.60 -8.06 -18.61
C ARG A 477 -6.55 -7.83 -19.71
N ARG A 478 -6.58 -6.70 -20.43
CA ARG A 478 -5.55 -6.36 -21.43
C ARG A 478 -4.18 -6.08 -20.81
N LEU A 479 -4.15 -5.40 -19.67
CA LEU A 479 -2.91 -5.17 -18.92
C LEU A 479 -2.36 -6.46 -18.29
N ARG A 480 -3.23 -7.38 -17.84
CA ARG A 480 -2.84 -8.72 -17.39
C ARG A 480 -2.22 -9.55 -18.50
N ARG A 481 -2.77 -9.53 -19.72
CA ARG A 481 -2.18 -10.25 -20.87
C ARG A 481 -0.81 -9.71 -21.26
N ALA A 482 -0.56 -8.41 -21.14
CA ALA A 482 0.76 -7.83 -21.33
C ALA A 482 1.78 -8.27 -20.25
N ALA A 483 1.32 -8.49 -19.01
CA ALA A 483 2.16 -9.02 -17.92
C ALA A 483 2.38 -10.54 -18.03
N VAL A 484 1.40 -11.30 -18.58
CA VAL A 484 1.50 -12.75 -18.78
C VAL A 484 2.34 -13.09 -20.03
N GLY A 485 2.32 -12.26 -21.07
CA GLY A 485 3.23 -12.43 -22.24
C GLY A 485 4.72 -12.37 -21.90
N LEU A 486 5.06 -11.82 -20.73
CA LEU A 486 6.42 -11.82 -20.18
C LEU A 486 6.87 -13.17 -19.56
N ARG A 487 5.96 -14.13 -19.37
CA ARG A 487 6.33 -15.47 -18.87
C ARG A 487 6.89 -16.40 -19.95
N ALA A 488 6.57 -16.17 -21.23
CA ALA A 488 6.93 -17.08 -22.32
C ALA A 488 8.36 -16.88 -22.88
N SER A 489 9.08 -15.80 -22.51
CA SER A 489 10.41 -15.52 -23.04
C SER A 489 11.60 -15.90 -22.15
N THR A 490 11.36 -16.64 -21.06
CA THR A 490 12.43 -17.06 -20.14
C THR A 490 12.87 -18.52 -20.31
N THR A 491 12.41 -19.20 -21.35
CA THR A 491 12.80 -20.62 -21.63
C THR A 491 13.69 -20.74 -22.87
N ALA A 492 14.64 -19.86 -23.07
CA ALA A 492 15.71 -20.07 -24.03
C ALA A 492 16.93 -19.24 -23.64
N CYS A 493 17.75 -19.77 -22.76
CA CYS A 493 19.18 -19.62 -22.72
C CYS A 493 19.74 -20.63 -21.69
N ARG A 494 20.18 -21.75 -22.24
CA ARG A 494 21.27 -22.51 -21.63
C ARG A 494 22.56 -21.74 -21.79
#